data_aee226354766d425f9f4694842fd86a3
#
_entry.id   aee226354766d425f9f4694842fd86a3
#
_cell.length_a   1.000
_cell.length_b   1.000
_cell.length_c   1.000
_cell.angle_alpha   90.00
_cell.angle_beta   90.00
_cell.angle_gamma   90.00
#
_symmetry.space_group_name_H-M   'P 1'
#
loop_
_entity.id
_entity.type
_entity.pdbx_description
1 polymer ?
#
loop_
_entity_poly.entity_id
_entity_poly.type
_entity_poly.pdbx_seq_one_letter_code
_entity_poly.pdbx_strand_id
1 'polypeptide(L)'
;MKTFLKILTLFIAVGAVGGAVMMWMDPSGVSWGGEPMLDILRAKMPWPDIFFKDFIPSGFVLLAVNGLPQLLAAIMLFKNHRLAYQTCFACGFILMIWIALEWWIWGFVALSNIFFVLGVVEVVCAAFCLKKAL
;
A
#
# COMPACT_ATOMS: atom_id res chain seq x y z
N MET A 1 -2.01 -20.90 -6.78
CA MET A 1 -2.07 -19.46 -7.10
C MET A 1 -2.98 -18.70 -6.15
N LYS A 2 -4.19 -19.17 -5.90
CA LYS A 2 -5.13 -18.53 -4.97
C LYS A 2 -4.59 -18.44 -3.53
N THR A 3 -3.99 -19.52 -3.02
CA THR A 3 -3.38 -19.53 -1.69
C THR A 3 -2.25 -18.50 -1.58
N PHE A 4 -1.45 -18.39 -2.63
CA PHE A 4 -0.39 -17.39 -2.70
C PHE A 4 -0.96 -15.96 -2.65
N LEU A 5 -2.05 -15.69 -3.38
CA LEU A 5 -2.72 -14.39 -3.31
C LEU A 5 -3.28 -14.08 -1.92
N LYS A 6 -3.82 -15.07 -1.23
CA LYS A 6 -4.28 -14.90 0.16
C LYS A 6 -3.14 -14.44 1.07
N ILE A 7 -1.99 -15.10 0.96
CA ILE A 7 -0.82 -14.76 1.76
C ILE A 7 -0.32 -13.36 1.39
N LEU A 8 -0.21 -13.08 0.10
CA LEU A 8 0.30 -11.81 -0.40
C LEU A 8 -0.57 -10.62 0.00
N THR A 9 -1.89 -10.74 -0.17
CA THR A 9 -2.82 -9.68 0.20
C THR A 9 -2.82 -9.42 1.71
N LEU A 10 -2.75 -10.46 2.52
CA LEU A 10 -2.63 -10.32 3.97
C LEU A 10 -1.31 -9.68 4.37
N PHE A 11 -0.22 -10.08 3.74
CA PHE A 11 1.10 -9.49 4.01
C PHE A 11 1.11 -7.99 3.72
N ILE A 12 0.59 -7.59 2.55
CA ILE A 12 0.52 -6.17 2.17
C ILE A 12 -0.41 -5.40 3.11
N ALA A 13 -1.57 -5.97 3.44
CA ALA A 13 -2.52 -5.33 4.36
C ALA A 13 -1.90 -5.11 5.75
N VAL A 14 -1.25 -6.12 6.30
CA VAL A 14 -0.58 -6.01 7.60
C VAL A 14 0.54 -4.98 7.55
N GLY A 15 1.31 -4.95 6.46
CA GLY A 15 2.37 -3.96 6.26
C GLY A 15 1.81 -2.53 6.22
N ALA A 16 0.71 -2.32 5.51
CA ALA A 16 0.07 -1.01 5.43
C ALA A 16 -0.52 -0.56 6.77
N VAL A 17 -1.20 -1.47 7.47
CA VAL A 17 -1.74 -1.19 8.81
C VAL A 17 -0.61 -0.89 9.79
N GLY A 18 0.45 -1.70 9.77
CA GLY A 18 1.62 -1.48 10.61
C GLY A 18 2.30 -0.15 10.35
N GLY A 19 2.44 0.23 9.08
CA GLY A 19 3.00 1.52 8.69
C GLY A 19 2.13 2.69 9.16
N ALA A 20 0.81 2.57 9.03
CA ALA A 20 -0.12 3.60 9.50
C ALA A 20 -0.07 3.75 11.03
N VAL A 21 -0.06 2.64 11.75
CA VAL A 21 0.06 2.67 13.22
C VAL A 21 1.37 3.32 13.66
N MET A 22 2.47 2.98 12.99
CA MET A 22 3.78 3.60 13.28
C MET A 22 3.74 5.11 13.09
N MET A 23 3.11 5.60 12.01
CA MET A 23 2.93 7.03 11.75
C MET A 23 2.10 7.71 12.82
N TRP A 24 1.07 7.03 13.33
CA TRP A 24 0.20 7.59 14.38
C TRP A 24 0.82 7.55 15.77
N MET A 25 1.68 6.58 16.06
CA MET A 25 2.37 6.48 17.35
C MET A 25 3.41 7.58 17.54
N ASP A 26 4.07 7.97 16.46
CA ASP A 26 4.99 9.11 16.45
C ASP A 26 4.83 9.89 15.13
N PRO A 27 3.88 10.83 15.08
CA PRO A 27 3.59 11.57 13.86
C PRO A 27 4.75 12.45 13.36
N SER A 28 5.70 12.81 14.22
CA SER A 28 6.88 13.58 13.82
C SER A 28 7.87 12.74 12.99
N GLY A 29 7.83 11.42 13.14
CA GLY A 29 8.73 10.51 12.48
C GLY A 29 10.11 10.37 13.13
N VAL A 30 10.37 11.10 14.22
CA VAL A 30 11.70 11.12 14.85
C VAL A 30 12.13 9.74 15.33
N SER A 31 11.24 9.00 16.02
CA SER A 31 11.57 7.73 16.64
C SER A 31 11.84 6.61 15.62
N TRP A 32 11.29 6.71 14.41
CA TRP A 32 11.47 5.70 13.36
C TRP A 32 12.24 6.23 12.14
N GLY A 33 12.91 7.38 12.29
CA GLY A 33 13.80 7.93 11.27
C GLY A 33 13.10 8.56 10.06
N GLY A 34 11.81 8.87 10.17
CA GLY A 34 11.03 9.45 9.08
C GLY A 34 11.02 10.97 9.01
N GLU A 35 11.65 11.66 9.96
CA GLU A 35 11.65 13.13 10.01
C GLU A 35 12.17 13.76 8.70
N PRO A 36 13.32 13.33 8.12
CA PRO A 36 13.76 13.87 6.84
C PRO A 36 12.78 13.60 5.69
N MET A 37 12.07 12.48 5.74
CA MET A 37 11.05 12.14 4.74
C MET A 37 9.86 13.08 4.83
N LEU A 38 9.46 13.48 6.04
CA LEU A 38 8.39 14.45 6.24
C LEU A 38 8.76 15.81 5.64
N ASP A 39 9.99 16.26 5.83
CA ASP A 39 10.47 17.53 5.26
C ASP A 39 10.39 17.52 3.73
N ILE A 40 10.79 16.43 3.09
CA ILE A 40 10.70 16.27 1.64
C ILE A 40 9.24 16.25 1.18
N LEU A 41 8.37 15.55 1.90
CA LEU A 41 6.95 15.46 1.61
C LEU A 41 6.30 16.86 1.65
N ARG A 42 6.58 17.64 2.70
CA ARG A 42 6.05 18.99 2.84
C ARG A 42 6.53 19.91 1.73
N ALA A 43 7.76 19.74 1.25
CA ALA A 43 8.32 20.55 0.18
C ALA A 43 7.64 20.32 -1.16
N LYS A 44 7.14 19.09 -1.41
CA LYS A 44 6.56 18.69 -2.70
C LYS A 44 5.04 18.75 -2.76
N MET A 45 4.36 18.71 -1.61
CA MET A 45 2.90 18.61 -1.58
C MET A 45 2.24 19.97 -1.35
N PRO A 46 1.02 20.18 -1.90
CA PRO A 46 0.24 21.37 -1.65
C PRO A 46 -0.30 21.36 -0.22
N TRP A 47 -0.49 22.56 0.33
CA TRP A 47 -1.03 22.76 1.68
C TRP A 47 -0.29 21.99 2.77
N PRO A 48 1.06 22.16 2.88
CA PRO A 48 1.84 21.34 3.83
C PRO A 48 1.45 21.60 5.29
N ASP A 49 0.98 22.79 5.62
CA ASP A 49 0.61 23.14 7.00
C ASP A 49 -0.76 22.59 7.41
N ILE A 50 -1.56 22.10 6.46
CA ILE A 50 -2.88 21.52 6.71
C ILE A 50 -2.82 20.00 6.69
N PHE A 51 -2.30 19.42 5.58
CA PHE A 51 -2.36 17.97 5.36
C PHE A 51 -1.04 17.25 5.63
N PHE A 52 0.08 17.96 5.62
CA PHE A 52 1.42 17.36 5.72
C PHE A 52 2.24 17.96 6.87
N LYS A 53 1.56 18.47 7.88
CA LYS A 53 2.20 18.96 9.09
C LYS A 53 2.94 17.85 9.84
N ASP A 54 2.37 16.64 9.81
CA ASP A 54 2.93 15.43 10.39
C ASP A 54 2.47 14.22 9.57
N PHE A 55 2.71 13.00 10.07
CA PHE A 55 2.33 11.76 9.40
C PHE A 55 0.92 11.26 9.72
N ILE A 56 0.12 11.97 10.52
CA ILE A 56 -1.25 11.53 10.84
C ILE A 56 -2.11 11.40 9.58
N PRO A 57 -2.22 12.44 8.71
CA PRO A 57 -2.99 12.29 7.47
C PRO A 57 -2.43 11.22 6.54
N SER A 58 -1.11 11.10 6.44
CA SER A 58 -0.46 10.09 5.60
C SER A 58 -0.78 8.67 6.04
N GLY A 59 -0.86 8.43 7.36
CA GLY A 59 -1.28 7.14 7.91
C GLY A 59 -2.71 6.78 7.52
N PHE A 60 -3.64 7.73 7.57
CA PHE A 60 -5.02 7.51 7.12
C PHE A 60 -5.09 7.22 5.62
N VAL A 61 -4.32 7.94 4.80
CA VAL A 61 -4.28 7.72 3.35
C VAL A 61 -3.70 6.34 3.05
N LEU A 62 -2.60 5.95 3.69
CA LEU A 62 -1.98 4.63 3.53
C LEU A 62 -2.98 3.52 3.88
N LEU A 63 -3.68 3.64 4.99
CA LEU A 63 -4.68 2.67 5.39
C LEU A 63 -5.83 2.58 4.38
N ALA A 64 -6.35 3.72 3.93
CA ALA A 64 -7.48 3.77 2.99
C ALA A 64 -7.11 3.26 1.60
N VAL A 65 -5.88 3.51 1.14
CA VAL A 65 -5.45 3.16 -0.23
C VAL A 65 -4.88 1.74 -0.31
N ASN A 66 -4.12 1.30 0.67
CA ASN A 66 -3.43 0.00 0.64
C ASN A 66 -3.90 -0.95 1.72
N GLY A 67 -4.20 -0.49 2.93
CA GLY A 67 -4.58 -1.37 4.02
C GLY A 67 -5.96 -1.97 3.84
N LEU A 68 -6.98 -1.15 3.76
CA LEU A 68 -8.38 -1.60 3.64
C LEU A 68 -8.66 -2.33 2.32
N PRO A 69 -8.22 -1.84 1.15
CA PRO A 69 -8.45 -2.58 -0.10
C PRO A 69 -7.80 -3.96 -0.12
N GLN A 70 -6.57 -4.09 0.37
CA GLN A 70 -5.90 -5.38 0.43
C GLN A 70 -6.57 -6.33 1.41
N LEU A 71 -7.01 -5.82 2.56
CA LEU A 71 -7.77 -6.62 3.52
C LEU A 71 -9.09 -7.10 2.91
N LEU A 72 -9.81 -6.24 2.20
CA LEU A 72 -11.02 -6.60 1.48
C LEU A 72 -10.74 -7.71 0.46
N ALA A 73 -9.67 -7.56 -0.33
CA ALA A 73 -9.27 -8.58 -1.30
C ALA A 73 -8.99 -9.91 -0.62
N ALA A 74 -8.30 -9.91 0.51
CA ALA A 74 -8.02 -11.12 1.28
C ALA A 74 -9.32 -11.78 1.76
N ILE A 75 -10.24 -11.00 2.33
CA ILE A 75 -11.53 -11.51 2.80
C ILE A 75 -12.31 -12.12 1.63
N MET A 76 -12.35 -11.46 0.49
CA MET A 76 -13.03 -11.97 -0.70
C MET A 76 -12.42 -13.28 -1.19
N LEU A 77 -11.09 -13.42 -1.14
CA LEU A 77 -10.41 -14.67 -1.50
C LEU A 77 -10.78 -15.81 -0.54
N PHE A 78 -10.81 -15.53 0.77
CA PHE A 78 -11.19 -16.54 1.76
C PHE A 78 -12.65 -16.96 1.64
N LYS A 79 -13.53 -16.04 1.22
CA LYS A 79 -14.96 -16.32 1.03
C LYS A 79 -15.30 -16.79 -0.38
N ASN A 80 -14.32 -17.00 -1.24
CA ASN A 80 -14.51 -17.42 -2.65
C ASN A 80 -15.48 -16.49 -3.40
N HIS A 81 -15.39 -15.17 -3.14
CA HIS A 81 -16.23 -14.20 -3.84
C HIS A 81 -15.88 -14.15 -5.32
N ARG A 82 -16.89 -14.02 -6.18
CA ARG A 82 -16.70 -14.03 -7.64
C ARG A 82 -15.81 -12.91 -8.15
N LEU A 83 -15.73 -11.79 -7.46
CA LEU A 83 -14.93 -10.62 -7.84
C LEU A 83 -13.58 -10.54 -7.11
N ALA A 84 -13.18 -11.63 -6.42
CA ALA A 84 -11.94 -11.61 -5.63
C ALA A 84 -10.71 -11.33 -6.47
N TYR A 85 -10.57 -11.96 -7.63
CA TYR A 85 -9.39 -11.77 -8.48
C TYR A 85 -9.36 -10.38 -9.12
N GLN A 86 -10.52 -9.85 -9.52
CA GLN A 86 -10.62 -8.47 -10.02
C GLN A 86 -10.21 -7.47 -8.95
N THR A 87 -10.62 -7.71 -7.72
CA THR A 87 -10.24 -6.87 -6.57
C THR A 87 -8.73 -6.93 -6.32
N CYS A 88 -8.13 -8.12 -6.35
CA CYS A 88 -6.68 -8.28 -6.23
C CYS A 88 -5.93 -7.56 -7.35
N PHE A 89 -6.41 -7.66 -8.57
CA PHE A 89 -5.81 -6.97 -9.71
C PHE A 89 -5.83 -5.46 -9.51
N ALA A 90 -6.97 -4.91 -9.11
CA ALA A 90 -7.12 -3.49 -8.83
C ALA A 90 -6.21 -3.05 -7.67
N CYS A 91 -6.14 -3.83 -6.60
CA CYS A 91 -5.29 -3.54 -5.45
C CYS A 91 -3.81 -3.52 -5.80
N GLY A 92 -3.37 -4.45 -6.65
CA GLY A 92 -1.99 -4.49 -7.12
C GLY A 92 -1.63 -3.25 -7.94
N PHE A 93 -2.52 -2.82 -8.83
CA PHE A 93 -2.35 -1.58 -9.57
C PHE A 93 -2.31 -0.35 -8.67
N ILE A 94 -3.21 -0.28 -7.70
CA ILE A 94 -3.25 0.82 -6.74
C ILE A 94 -1.92 0.88 -5.96
N LEU A 95 -1.41 -0.26 -5.53
CA LEU A 95 -0.13 -0.34 -4.84
C LEU A 95 1.02 0.14 -5.73
N MET A 96 1.06 -0.26 -7.01
CA MET A 96 2.07 0.20 -7.95
C MET A 96 2.03 1.72 -8.13
N ILE A 97 0.84 2.29 -8.28
CA ILE A 97 0.66 3.75 -8.42
C ILE A 97 1.11 4.46 -7.14
N TRP A 98 0.77 3.91 -5.97
CA TRP A 98 1.19 4.45 -4.68
C TRP A 98 2.71 4.49 -4.55
N ILE A 99 3.39 3.41 -4.92
CA ILE A 99 4.85 3.35 -4.89
C ILE A 99 5.48 4.30 -5.91
N ALA A 100 4.89 4.43 -7.11
CA ALA A 100 5.35 5.39 -8.10
C ALA A 100 5.29 6.83 -7.56
N LEU A 101 4.23 7.15 -6.80
CA LEU A 101 4.11 8.43 -6.12
C LEU A 101 5.20 8.60 -5.05
N GLU A 102 5.49 7.55 -4.28
CA GLU A 102 6.59 7.58 -3.31
C GLU A 102 7.94 7.81 -3.98
N TRP A 103 8.19 7.18 -5.13
CA TRP A 103 9.42 7.40 -5.89
C TRP A 103 9.54 8.86 -6.37
N TRP A 104 8.43 9.46 -6.77
CA TRP A 104 8.42 10.86 -7.15
C TRP A 104 8.74 11.77 -5.98
N ILE A 105 8.25 11.44 -4.78
CA ILE A 105 8.47 12.28 -3.58
C ILE A 105 9.87 12.07 -3.01
N TRP A 106 10.29 10.82 -2.79
CA TRP A 106 11.51 10.49 -2.05
C TRP A 106 12.59 9.80 -2.87
N GLY A 107 12.32 9.46 -4.13
CA GLY A 107 13.23 8.65 -4.95
C GLY A 107 13.17 7.17 -4.61
N PHE A 108 14.13 6.42 -5.11
CA PHE A 108 14.15 4.97 -4.92
C PHE A 108 14.59 4.62 -3.49
N VAL A 109 13.66 4.06 -2.74
CA VAL A 109 13.88 3.54 -1.39
C VAL A 109 13.70 2.02 -1.42
N ALA A 110 14.57 1.28 -0.74
CA ALA A 110 14.56 -0.19 -0.79
C ALA A 110 13.20 -0.78 -0.42
N LEU A 111 12.55 -0.25 0.62
CA LEU A 111 11.23 -0.72 1.05
C LEU A 111 10.16 -0.48 -0.03
N SER A 112 10.17 0.70 -0.64
CA SER A 112 9.25 1.03 -1.74
C SER A 112 9.49 0.12 -2.95
N ASN A 113 10.75 -0.15 -3.30
CA ASN A 113 11.09 -1.06 -4.39
C ASN A 113 10.54 -2.46 -4.16
N ILE A 114 10.65 -2.97 -2.93
CA ILE A 114 10.12 -4.29 -2.55
C ILE A 114 8.59 -4.31 -2.72
N PHE A 115 7.88 -3.31 -2.23
CA PHE A 115 6.42 -3.26 -2.35
C PHE A 115 5.95 -3.05 -3.79
N PHE A 116 6.72 -2.37 -4.63
CA PHE A 116 6.41 -2.28 -6.06
C PHE A 116 6.46 -3.66 -6.71
N VAL A 117 7.49 -4.45 -6.42
CA VAL A 117 7.59 -5.83 -6.91
C VAL A 117 6.42 -6.66 -6.42
N LEU A 118 6.02 -6.52 -5.16
CA LEU A 118 4.85 -7.23 -4.62
C LEU A 118 3.56 -6.83 -5.36
N GLY A 119 3.41 -5.55 -5.71
CA GLY A 119 2.28 -5.07 -6.50
C GLY A 119 2.26 -5.68 -7.90
N VAL A 120 3.40 -5.75 -8.56
CA VAL A 120 3.54 -6.41 -9.87
C VAL A 120 3.18 -7.88 -9.78
N VAL A 121 3.70 -8.58 -8.77
CA VAL A 121 3.39 -10.00 -8.54
C VAL A 121 1.89 -10.21 -8.31
N GLU A 122 1.27 -9.35 -7.52
CA GLU A 122 -0.17 -9.41 -7.26
C GLU A 122 -0.98 -9.25 -8.55
N VAL A 123 -0.64 -8.26 -9.37
CA VAL A 123 -1.33 -8.03 -10.66
C VAL A 123 -1.17 -9.23 -11.57
N VAL A 124 0.05 -9.75 -11.72
CA VAL A 124 0.31 -10.90 -12.60
C VAL A 124 -0.43 -12.14 -12.11
N CYS A 125 -0.37 -12.44 -10.82
CA CYS A 125 -1.05 -13.60 -10.25
C CYS A 125 -2.56 -13.48 -10.36
N ALA A 126 -3.12 -12.29 -10.12
CA ALA A 126 -4.55 -12.05 -10.26
C ALA A 126 -5.00 -12.19 -11.72
N ALA A 127 -4.23 -11.64 -12.65
CA ALA A 127 -4.50 -11.78 -14.09
C ALA A 127 -4.47 -13.25 -14.53
N PHE A 128 -3.51 -14.02 -14.03
CA PHE A 128 -3.42 -15.45 -14.30
C PHE A 128 -4.65 -16.20 -13.77
N CYS A 129 -5.09 -15.90 -12.56
CA CYS A 129 -6.29 -16.50 -11.98
C CYS A 129 -7.56 -16.09 -12.75
N LEU A 130 -7.65 -14.84 -13.19
CA LEU A 130 -8.77 -14.36 -14.02
C LEU A 130 -8.82 -15.11 -15.35
N LYS A 131 -7.68 -15.27 -16.01
CA LYS A 131 -7.59 -16.00 -17.28
C LYS A 131 -8.03 -17.45 -17.11
N LYS A 132 -7.62 -18.11 -16.03
CA LYS A 132 -8.04 -19.48 -15.74
C LYS A 132 -9.53 -19.63 -15.43
N ALA A 133 -10.12 -18.60 -14.79
CA ALA A 133 -11.52 -18.61 -14.43
C ALA A 133 -12.45 -18.39 -15.64
N LEU A 134 -11.92 -17.85 -16.74
CA LEU A 134 -12.65 -17.70 -17.99
C LEU A 134 -12.61 -19.01 -18.80
#